data_286fdde84598f2740734de69820f9b08
#
_entry.id   286fdde84598f2740734de69820f9b08
#
_cell.length_a   1.000
_cell.length_b   1.000
_cell.length_c   1.000
_cell.angle_alpha   90.00
_cell.angle_beta   90.00
_cell.angle_gamma   90.00
#
_symmetry.space_group_name_H-M   'P 1'
#
loop_
_entity.id
_entity.type
_entity.pdbx_description
1 polymer ?
#
loop_
_entity_poly.entity_id
_entity_poly.type
_entity_poly.pdbx_seq_one_letter_code
_entity_poly.pdbx_strand_id
1 'polypeptide(L)'
;MTLLFIYLTIAIGVSFLCSVLEAVLLSITPGYVQNISSSSPGGGKALVRVKDRLDESISSILILNTFAHTMGAAGVGSQAVQIFGAEWETLIAVLLTLVILYFSEIIPKTLGATFWRQLAIPSAHIIGWLVKLVYPLVWLSGLITRLFSHNAENNVSRDEIIALASLGHKLGSLGKHENEYLANALSLREIKTQQIYTPRSVVHSLSEVTTVSNALDDEKTRQFSRIPVYDETGTNHHMVLNRDLYEAERQGRGDLPVKQFTKTIDRVSEDLPVQQLLQCFLKQSEHIFIVEDSFGQDEGVVTLEDAIETLLGREIVDESDTVEDLQASVKEKYRNRTRDDKD
;
A
#
# COMPACT_ATOMS: atom_id res chain seq x y z
N MET A 1 27.52 29.40 -45.30
CA MET A 1 28.00 29.21 -43.92
C MET A 1 26.97 29.68 -42.87
N THR A 2 26.50 30.89 -42.88
CA THR A 2 25.55 31.41 -41.86
C THR A 2 24.28 30.57 -41.73
N LEU A 3 23.63 30.23 -42.85
CA LEU A 3 22.44 29.40 -42.90
C LEU A 3 22.68 27.98 -42.32
N LEU A 4 23.81 27.38 -42.60
CA LEU A 4 24.20 26.08 -42.06
C LEU A 4 24.26 26.14 -40.53
N PHE A 5 24.89 27.16 -39.92
CA PHE A 5 24.97 27.34 -38.49
C PHE A 5 23.61 27.63 -37.87
N ILE A 6 22.72 28.35 -38.55
CA ILE A 6 21.35 28.61 -38.08
C ILE A 6 20.57 27.30 -38.01
N TYR A 7 20.57 26.48 -39.08
CA TYR A 7 19.88 25.17 -39.07
C TYR A 7 20.45 24.25 -38.01
N LEU A 8 21.78 24.17 -37.85
CA LEU A 8 22.42 23.36 -36.86
C LEU A 8 22.07 23.78 -35.42
N THR A 9 22.12 25.08 -35.13
CA THR A 9 21.81 25.64 -33.80
C THR A 9 20.35 25.42 -33.44
N ILE A 10 19.41 25.63 -34.38
CA ILE A 10 17.99 25.38 -34.16
C ILE A 10 17.75 23.88 -33.92
N ALA A 11 18.31 23.02 -34.78
CA ALA A 11 18.14 21.60 -34.69
C ALA A 11 18.62 21.07 -33.32
N ILE A 12 19.87 21.38 -32.93
CA ILE A 12 20.46 20.92 -31.68
C ILE A 12 19.74 21.57 -30.47
N GLY A 13 19.48 22.88 -30.51
CA GLY A 13 18.89 23.61 -29.38
C GLY A 13 17.46 23.19 -29.07
N VAL A 14 16.60 23.07 -30.09
CA VAL A 14 15.21 22.62 -29.90
C VAL A 14 15.19 21.17 -29.48
N SER A 15 15.98 20.32 -30.10
CA SER A 15 16.06 18.91 -29.72
C SER A 15 16.63 18.69 -28.32
N PHE A 16 17.66 19.45 -27.94
CA PHE A 16 18.20 19.45 -26.59
C PHE A 16 17.12 19.74 -25.56
N LEU A 17 16.33 20.81 -25.79
CA LEU A 17 15.22 21.18 -24.91
C LEU A 17 14.17 20.07 -24.84
N CYS A 18 13.75 19.51 -25.96
CA CYS A 18 12.77 18.42 -26.02
C CYS A 18 13.26 17.20 -25.24
N SER A 19 14.51 16.82 -25.40
CA SER A 19 15.12 15.66 -24.72
C SER A 19 15.21 15.87 -23.18
N VAL A 20 15.52 17.09 -22.72
CA VAL A 20 15.45 17.43 -21.29
C VAL A 20 14.03 17.31 -20.78
N LEU A 21 13.05 17.90 -21.51
CA LEU A 21 11.64 17.87 -21.09
C LEU A 21 11.09 16.44 -21.00
N GLU A 22 11.42 15.59 -21.97
CA GLU A 22 11.05 14.18 -21.97
C GLU A 22 11.62 13.44 -20.77
N ALA A 23 12.93 13.56 -20.52
CA ALA A 23 13.60 12.89 -19.42
C ALA A 23 13.07 13.37 -18.04
N VAL A 24 12.82 14.67 -17.88
CA VAL A 24 12.20 15.22 -16.68
C VAL A 24 10.80 14.67 -16.49
N LEU A 25 9.95 14.71 -17.52
CA LEU A 25 8.56 14.26 -17.47
C LEU A 25 8.43 12.81 -17.05
N LEU A 26 9.28 11.93 -17.59
CA LEU A 26 9.30 10.50 -17.27
C LEU A 26 9.87 10.23 -15.86
N SER A 27 10.77 11.06 -15.37
CA SER A 27 11.38 10.91 -14.05
C SER A 27 10.48 11.40 -12.90
N ILE A 28 9.46 12.23 -13.17
CA ILE A 28 8.55 12.73 -12.14
C ILE A 28 7.67 11.60 -11.62
N THR A 29 7.77 11.32 -10.30
CA THR A 29 6.97 10.30 -9.62
C THR A 29 5.60 10.83 -9.18
N PRO A 30 4.55 9.98 -9.10
CA PRO A 30 3.23 10.39 -8.60
C PRO A 30 3.29 10.99 -7.19
N GLY A 31 4.10 10.43 -6.29
CA GLY A 31 4.28 10.94 -4.94
C GLY A 31 4.87 12.36 -4.89
N TYR A 32 5.78 12.70 -5.82
CA TYR A 32 6.31 14.05 -5.93
C TYR A 32 5.24 15.06 -6.40
N VAL A 33 4.41 14.67 -7.37
CA VAL A 33 3.29 15.50 -7.85
C VAL A 33 2.33 15.83 -6.70
N GLN A 34 1.97 14.83 -5.90
CA GLN A 34 1.11 14.99 -4.74
C GLN A 34 1.70 15.95 -3.70
N ASN A 35 2.98 15.79 -3.37
CA ASN A 35 3.69 16.65 -2.41
C ASN A 35 3.75 18.12 -2.89
N ILE A 36 4.11 18.35 -4.16
CA ILE A 36 4.16 19.72 -4.72
C ILE A 36 2.77 20.35 -4.83
N SER A 37 1.72 19.56 -5.10
CA SER A 37 0.34 20.05 -5.16
C SER A 37 -0.12 20.66 -3.84
N SER A 38 0.33 20.10 -2.70
CA SER A 38 0.03 20.64 -1.37
C SER A 38 0.89 21.84 -0.99
N SER A 39 2.14 21.93 -1.46
CA SER A 39 3.10 22.98 -1.06
C SER A 39 3.15 24.20 -2.02
N SER A 40 2.81 24.02 -3.31
CA SER A 40 2.86 25.07 -4.35
C SER A 40 1.66 24.99 -5.29
N PRO A 41 0.57 25.74 -5.03
CA PRO A 41 -0.66 25.63 -5.83
C PRO A 41 -0.52 25.92 -7.33
N GLY A 42 0.38 26.82 -7.72
CA GLY A 42 0.64 27.16 -9.13
C GLY A 42 1.43 26.09 -9.87
N GLY A 43 2.57 25.71 -9.31
CA GLY A 43 3.44 24.66 -9.85
C GLY A 43 2.80 23.28 -9.82
N GLY A 44 2.10 22.96 -8.72
CA GLY A 44 1.37 21.70 -8.58
C GLY A 44 0.31 21.51 -9.65
N LYS A 45 -0.52 22.53 -9.94
CA LYS A 45 -1.53 22.49 -11.00
C LYS A 45 -0.93 22.24 -12.39
N ALA A 46 0.23 22.81 -12.68
CA ALA A 46 0.92 22.57 -13.95
C ALA A 46 1.41 21.13 -14.05
N LEU A 47 2.04 20.61 -13.00
CA LEU A 47 2.53 19.23 -12.93
C LEU A 47 1.41 18.20 -13.04
N VAL A 48 0.32 18.38 -12.29
CA VAL A 48 -0.87 17.51 -12.35
C VAL A 48 -1.40 17.48 -13.79
N ARG A 49 -1.63 18.65 -14.40
CA ARG A 49 -2.17 18.71 -15.78
C ARG A 49 -1.32 17.96 -16.79
N VAL A 50 0.00 18.07 -16.69
CA VAL A 50 0.94 17.44 -17.63
C VAL A 50 1.01 15.93 -17.39
N LYS A 51 0.90 15.49 -16.13
CA LYS A 51 0.89 14.05 -15.76
C LYS A 51 -0.46 13.38 -16.07
N ASP A 52 -1.58 14.05 -15.83
CA ASP A 52 -2.92 13.52 -16.14
C ASP A 52 -3.12 13.35 -17.66
N ARG A 53 -2.37 14.13 -18.46
CA ARG A 53 -2.39 14.06 -19.93
C ARG A 53 -1.02 13.63 -20.45
N LEU A 54 -0.50 12.54 -19.90
CA LEU A 54 0.86 12.08 -20.19
C LEU A 54 1.07 11.82 -21.68
N ASP A 55 0.12 11.15 -22.34
CA ASP A 55 0.19 10.83 -23.77
C ASP A 55 0.24 12.08 -24.65
N GLU A 56 -0.58 13.09 -24.34
CA GLU A 56 -0.57 14.37 -25.05
C GLU A 56 0.76 15.13 -24.84
N SER A 57 1.27 15.07 -23.61
CA SER A 57 2.53 15.70 -23.22
C SER A 57 3.74 15.07 -23.93
N ILE A 58 3.83 13.75 -23.92
CA ILE A 58 4.89 13.01 -24.63
C ILE A 58 4.78 13.23 -26.13
N SER A 59 3.57 13.10 -26.72
CA SER A 59 3.35 13.31 -28.13
C SER A 59 3.78 14.71 -28.59
N SER A 60 3.49 15.75 -27.79
CA SER A 60 3.87 17.11 -28.13
C SER A 60 5.39 17.31 -28.18
N ILE A 61 6.12 16.72 -27.21
CA ILE A 61 7.58 16.76 -27.16
C ILE A 61 8.15 16.00 -28.34
N LEU A 62 7.67 14.78 -28.61
CA LEU A 62 8.13 13.91 -29.68
C LEU A 62 7.92 14.53 -31.06
N ILE A 63 6.76 15.13 -31.32
CA ILE A 63 6.45 15.81 -32.57
C ILE A 63 7.47 16.92 -32.81
N LEU A 64 7.69 17.81 -31.85
CA LEU A 64 8.61 18.92 -32.00
C LEU A 64 10.05 18.44 -32.16
N ASN A 65 10.47 17.42 -31.39
CA ASN A 65 11.78 16.82 -31.48
C ASN A 65 12.05 16.22 -32.87
N THR A 66 11.08 15.46 -33.40
CA THR A 66 11.16 14.87 -34.74
C THR A 66 11.24 15.94 -35.83
N PHE A 67 10.46 17.00 -35.73
CA PHE A 67 10.54 18.16 -36.62
C PHE A 67 11.93 18.80 -36.58
N ALA A 68 12.46 19.06 -35.40
CA ALA A 68 13.77 19.66 -35.22
C ALA A 68 14.89 18.80 -35.86
N HIS A 69 14.84 17.51 -35.64
CA HIS A 69 15.82 16.56 -36.19
C HIS A 69 15.73 16.48 -37.72
N THR A 70 14.52 16.22 -38.24
CA THR A 70 14.36 15.99 -39.69
C THR A 70 14.60 17.25 -40.54
N MET A 71 13.99 18.36 -40.17
CA MET A 71 14.18 19.63 -40.89
C MET A 71 15.59 20.17 -40.67
N GLY A 72 16.15 20.02 -39.46
CA GLY A 72 17.49 20.45 -39.16
C GLY A 72 18.53 19.65 -39.94
N ALA A 73 18.44 18.31 -39.93
CA ALA A 73 19.34 17.45 -40.68
C ALA A 73 19.25 17.71 -42.20
N ALA A 74 18.05 17.83 -42.75
CA ALA A 74 17.86 18.15 -44.17
C ALA A 74 18.43 19.52 -44.52
N GLY A 75 18.19 20.55 -43.69
CA GLY A 75 18.76 21.87 -43.90
C GLY A 75 20.26 21.94 -43.85
N VAL A 76 20.88 21.26 -42.83
CA VAL A 76 22.32 21.16 -42.68
C VAL A 76 22.92 20.35 -43.86
N GLY A 77 22.32 19.22 -44.22
CA GLY A 77 22.78 18.40 -45.36
C GLY A 77 22.79 19.15 -46.69
N SER A 78 21.66 19.82 -47.04
CA SER A 78 21.58 20.63 -48.26
C SER A 78 22.61 21.77 -48.31
N GLN A 79 22.82 22.47 -47.18
CA GLN A 79 23.82 23.53 -47.11
C GLN A 79 25.25 22.99 -47.14
N ALA A 80 25.49 21.81 -46.58
CA ALA A 80 26.78 21.17 -46.56
C ALA A 80 27.23 20.76 -47.96
N VAL A 81 26.35 20.17 -48.77
CA VAL A 81 26.61 19.82 -50.17
C VAL A 81 26.93 21.07 -51.02
N GLN A 82 26.20 22.17 -50.80
CA GLN A 82 26.45 23.44 -51.50
C GLN A 82 27.80 24.08 -51.16
N ILE A 83 28.28 23.88 -49.94
CA ILE A 83 29.51 24.53 -49.44
C ILE A 83 30.75 23.65 -49.69
N PHE A 84 30.63 22.35 -49.43
CA PHE A 84 31.75 21.42 -49.41
C PHE A 84 31.80 20.47 -50.64
N GLY A 85 30.71 20.36 -51.38
CA GLY A 85 30.54 19.47 -52.52
C GLY A 85 29.92 18.12 -52.12
N ALA A 86 29.40 17.41 -53.11
CA ALA A 86 28.68 16.14 -52.92
C ALA A 86 29.58 15.00 -52.36
N GLU A 87 30.90 15.09 -52.57
CA GLU A 87 31.86 14.11 -52.10
C GLU A 87 31.92 14.00 -50.56
N TRP A 88 31.56 15.08 -49.85
CA TRP A 88 31.58 15.17 -48.38
C TRP A 88 30.24 14.85 -47.73
N GLU A 89 29.19 14.63 -48.51
CA GLU A 89 27.83 14.45 -48.00
C GLU A 89 27.73 13.35 -46.95
N THR A 90 28.24 12.18 -47.25
CA THR A 90 28.21 11.02 -46.36
C THR A 90 28.98 11.25 -45.05
N LEU A 91 30.17 11.82 -45.13
CA LEU A 91 30.99 12.12 -43.95
C LEU A 91 30.30 13.13 -43.03
N ILE A 92 29.72 14.20 -43.63
CA ILE A 92 29.01 15.22 -42.89
C ILE A 92 27.73 14.67 -42.25
N ALA A 93 27.00 13.79 -42.95
CA ALA A 93 25.84 13.13 -42.42
C ALA A 93 26.18 12.25 -41.18
N VAL A 94 27.27 11.49 -41.23
CA VAL A 94 27.75 10.69 -40.11
C VAL A 94 28.13 11.58 -38.92
N LEU A 95 28.95 12.62 -39.18
CA LEU A 95 29.35 13.56 -38.13
C LEU A 95 28.17 14.28 -37.52
N LEU A 96 27.20 14.73 -38.32
CA LEU A 96 25.97 15.36 -37.86
C LEU A 96 25.15 14.41 -36.99
N THR A 97 25.01 13.16 -37.40
CA THR A 97 24.30 12.13 -36.62
C THR A 97 24.93 11.94 -35.25
N LEU A 98 26.26 11.87 -35.17
CA LEU A 98 26.98 11.75 -33.89
C LEU A 98 26.79 13.00 -33.01
N VAL A 99 26.86 14.20 -33.61
CA VAL A 99 26.65 15.45 -32.90
C VAL A 99 25.22 15.51 -32.35
N ILE A 100 24.23 15.20 -33.16
CA ILE A 100 22.84 15.14 -32.71
C ILE A 100 22.68 14.12 -31.58
N LEU A 101 23.17 12.89 -31.75
CA LEU A 101 23.05 11.82 -30.77
C LEU A 101 23.63 12.24 -29.41
N TYR A 102 24.85 12.76 -29.39
CA TYR A 102 25.50 13.09 -28.11
C TYR A 102 24.95 14.39 -27.50
N PHE A 103 24.86 15.47 -28.29
CA PHE A 103 24.54 16.80 -27.78
C PHE A 103 23.05 17.08 -27.68
N SER A 104 22.18 16.37 -28.43
CA SER A 104 20.76 16.64 -28.38
C SER A 104 19.91 15.48 -27.82
N GLU A 105 20.52 14.29 -27.57
CA GLU A 105 19.80 13.18 -26.96
C GLU A 105 20.45 12.67 -25.67
N ILE A 106 21.69 12.15 -25.73
CA ILE A 106 22.31 11.47 -24.58
C ILE A 106 22.55 12.44 -23.42
N ILE A 107 23.27 13.53 -23.69
CA ILE A 107 23.61 14.51 -22.65
C ILE A 107 22.35 15.14 -22.03
N PRO A 108 21.39 15.70 -22.82
CA PRO A 108 20.23 16.36 -22.26
C PRO A 108 19.29 15.38 -21.52
N LYS A 109 19.12 14.13 -22.00
CA LYS A 109 18.35 13.12 -21.27
C LYS A 109 18.97 12.78 -19.92
N THR A 110 20.30 12.64 -19.88
CA THR A 110 21.03 12.41 -18.62
C THR A 110 20.88 13.59 -17.66
N LEU A 111 21.03 14.83 -18.15
CA LEU A 111 20.81 16.05 -17.34
C LEU A 111 19.38 16.14 -16.83
N GLY A 112 18.40 15.90 -17.70
CA GLY A 112 16.98 15.91 -17.34
C GLY A 112 16.65 14.89 -16.27
N ALA A 113 17.13 13.65 -16.41
CA ALA A 113 16.93 12.59 -15.43
C ALA A 113 17.66 12.84 -14.11
N THR A 114 18.83 13.48 -14.13
CA THR A 114 19.59 13.81 -12.91
C THR A 114 18.98 14.97 -12.12
N PHE A 115 18.60 16.03 -12.81
CA PHE A 115 18.10 17.26 -12.19
C PHE A 115 16.58 17.42 -12.27
N TRP A 116 15.84 16.33 -12.48
CA TRP A 116 14.40 16.37 -12.72
C TRP A 116 13.61 17.11 -11.63
N ARG A 117 13.99 16.99 -10.34
CA ARG A 117 13.29 17.67 -9.24
C ARG A 117 13.31 19.20 -9.36
N GLN A 118 14.46 19.74 -9.76
CA GLN A 118 14.64 21.20 -9.94
C GLN A 118 13.96 21.69 -11.22
N LEU A 119 13.96 20.86 -12.27
CA LEU A 119 13.41 21.17 -13.58
C LEU A 119 11.92 20.84 -13.72
N ALA A 120 11.30 20.13 -12.76
CA ALA A 120 9.93 19.65 -12.87
C ALA A 120 8.90 20.77 -13.14
N ILE A 121 8.92 21.84 -12.35
CA ILE A 121 7.95 22.95 -12.49
C ILE A 121 8.16 23.74 -13.76
N PRO A 122 9.38 24.25 -14.11
CA PRO A 122 9.60 24.93 -15.38
C PRO A 122 9.28 24.04 -16.58
N SER A 123 9.67 22.76 -16.56
CA SER A 123 9.33 21.82 -17.63
C SER A 123 7.83 21.64 -17.81
N ALA A 124 7.06 21.53 -16.72
CA ALA A 124 5.60 21.42 -16.80
C ALA A 124 4.95 22.62 -17.48
N HIS A 125 5.44 23.84 -17.24
CA HIS A 125 4.94 25.04 -17.93
C HIS A 125 5.29 25.05 -19.42
N ILE A 126 6.53 24.70 -19.76
CA ILE A 126 6.98 24.64 -21.17
C ILE A 126 6.20 23.57 -21.93
N ILE A 127 6.04 22.36 -21.35
CA ILE A 127 5.25 21.27 -21.95
C ILE A 127 3.80 21.70 -22.15
N GLY A 128 3.18 22.35 -21.16
CA GLY A 128 1.82 22.86 -21.27
C GLY A 128 1.64 23.89 -22.40
N TRP A 129 2.67 24.71 -22.69
CA TRP A 129 2.70 25.60 -23.83
C TRP A 129 2.91 24.86 -25.17
N LEU A 130 3.82 23.87 -25.16
CA LEU A 130 4.11 23.00 -26.30
C LEU A 130 2.87 22.24 -26.78
N VAL A 131 2.10 21.64 -25.88
CA VAL A 131 0.85 20.93 -26.19
C VAL A 131 -0.11 21.87 -26.94
N LYS A 132 -0.20 23.14 -26.51
CA LYS A 132 -1.05 24.14 -27.19
C LYS A 132 -0.53 24.49 -28.58
N LEU A 133 0.81 24.64 -28.73
CA LEU A 133 1.45 24.99 -30.00
C LEU A 133 1.24 23.92 -31.07
N VAL A 134 1.39 22.65 -30.71
CA VAL A 134 1.28 21.52 -31.65
C VAL A 134 -0.06 20.79 -31.53
N TYR A 135 -1.07 21.44 -30.95
CA TYR A 135 -2.38 20.84 -30.66
C TYR A 135 -3.02 20.06 -31.82
N PRO A 136 -3.04 20.59 -33.09
CA PRO A 136 -3.64 19.84 -34.18
C PRO A 136 -2.99 18.46 -34.42
N LEU A 137 -1.68 18.38 -34.29
CA LEU A 137 -0.92 17.16 -34.47
C LEU A 137 -1.09 16.20 -33.28
N VAL A 138 -1.13 16.74 -32.05
CA VAL A 138 -1.42 15.99 -30.84
C VAL A 138 -2.83 15.39 -30.88
N TRP A 139 -3.82 16.16 -31.37
CA TRP A 139 -5.19 15.66 -31.56
C TRP A 139 -5.23 14.47 -32.54
N LEU A 140 -4.51 14.58 -33.65
CA LEU A 140 -4.41 13.52 -34.66
C LEU A 140 -3.73 12.25 -34.05
N SER A 141 -2.65 12.45 -33.30
CA SER A 141 -1.98 11.36 -32.56
C SER A 141 -2.92 10.67 -31.57
N GLY A 142 -3.70 11.48 -30.82
CA GLY A 142 -4.69 10.97 -29.87
C GLY A 142 -5.80 10.13 -30.51
N LEU A 143 -6.16 10.43 -31.75
CA LEU A 143 -7.13 9.62 -32.51
C LEU A 143 -6.58 8.19 -32.77
N ILE A 144 -5.30 8.10 -33.12
CA ILE A 144 -4.62 6.83 -33.36
C ILE A 144 -4.45 6.04 -32.04
N THR A 145 -4.00 6.73 -30.97
CA THR A 145 -3.80 6.09 -29.67
C THR A 145 -5.10 5.50 -29.12
N ARG A 146 -6.25 6.16 -29.30
CA ARG A 146 -7.56 5.64 -28.85
C ARG A 146 -7.95 4.31 -29.49
N LEU A 147 -7.42 3.96 -30.66
CA LEU A 147 -7.66 2.67 -31.31
C LEU A 147 -6.96 1.52 -30.58
N PHE A 148 -5.91 1.83 -29.82
CA PHE A 148 -5.08 0.85 -29.13
C PHE A 148 -5.20 0.93 -27.59
N SER A 149 -5.80 2.01 -27.06
CA SER A 149 -5.99 2.18 -25.62
C SER A 149 -7.11 1.25 -25.14
N HIS A 150 -6.76 0.09 -24.62
CA HIS A 150 -7.59 -0.59 -23.64
C HIS A 150 -7.49 0.21 -22.33
N ASN A 151 -8.62 0.46 -21.68
CA ASN A 151 -8.69 1.08 -20.36
C ASN A 151 -7.87 0.26 -19.35
N ALA A 152 -6.58 0.51 -19.28
CA ALA A 152 -5.80 0.11 -18.13
C ALA A 152 -6.21 1.09 -17.01
N GLU A 153 -7.20 0.70 -16.22
CA GLU A 153 -7.46 1.36 -14.95
C GLU A 153 -6.16 1.26 -14.15
N ASN A 154 -5.52 2.40 -13.93
CA ASN A 154 -4.34 2.53 -13.06
C ASN A 154 -4.76 2.38 -11.58
N ASN A 155 -5.40 1.28 -11.25
CA ASN A 155 -5.72 0.93 -9.87
C ASN A 155 -4.46 0.33 -9.25
N VAL A 156 -3.82 1.10 -8.39
CA VAL A 156 -2.71 0.60 -7.58
C VAL A 156 -3.23 -0.58 -6.75
N SER A 157 -2.69 -1.76 -6.99
CA SER A 157 -3.05 -2.96 -6.25
C SER A 157 -2.48 -2.94 -4.82
N ARG A 158 -3.05 -3.72 -3.92
CA ARG A 158 -2.52 -3.86 -2.54
C ARG A 158 -1.11 -4.44 -2.55
N ASP A 159 -0.86 -5.41 -3.40
CA ASP A 159 0.46 -6.02 -3.56
C ASP A 159 1.50 -5.00 -4.02
N GLU A 160 1.09 -4.04 -4.87
CA GLU A 160 1.96 -2.95 -5.31
C GLU A 160 2.27 -1.99 -4.14
N ILE A 161 1.32 -1.71 -3.25
CA ILE A 161 1.55 -0.91 -2.05
C ILE A 161 2.52 -1.64 -1.10
N ILE A 162 2.35 -2.95 -0.89
CA ILE A 162 3.25 -3.77 -0.07
C ILE A 162 4.66 -3.78 -0.69
N ALA A 163 4.77 -3.94 -2.00
CA ALA A 163 6.05 -3.90 -2.71
C ALA A 163 6.74 -2.53 -2.57
N LEU A 164 5.99 -1.42 -2.65
CA LEU A 164 6.51 -0.07 -2.44
C LEU A 164 6.98 0.14 -0.99
N ALA A 165 6.24 -0.36 0.00
CA ALA A 165 6.64 -0.31 1.41
C ALA A 165 7.94 -1.10 1.65
N SER A 166 8.05 -2.30 1.07
CA SER A 166 9.27 -3.12 1.13
C SER A 166 10.47 -2.45 0.47
N LEU A 167 10.25 -1.75 -0.65
CA LEU A 167 11.27 -0.94 -1.30
C LEU A 167 11.69 0.24 -0.42
N GLY A 168 10.72 0.93 0.21
CA GLY A 168 10.97 2.01 1.17
C GLY A 168 11.85 1.55 2.34
N HIS A 169 11.60 0.34 2.85
CA HIS A 169 12.43 -0.27 3.88
C HIS A 169 13.86 -0.55 3.38
N LYS A 170 14.02 -1.16 2.21
CA LYS A 170 15.35 -1.41 1.61
C LYS A 170 16.15 -0.14 1.37
N LEU A 171 15.50 0.96 1.04
CA LEU A 171 16.12 2.28 0.82
C LEU A 171 16.33 3.08 2.12
N GLY A 172 15.94 2.54 3.29
CA GLY A 172 16.10 3.19 4.58
C GLY A 172 15.09 4.29 4.88
N SER A 173 14.03 4.43 4.08
CA SER A 173 12.95 5.40 4.29
C SER A 173 11.90 4.92 5.28
N LEU A 174 11.80 3.60 5.50
CA LEU A 174 10.90 2.96 6.46
C LEU A 174 11.69 2.03 7.38
N GLY A 175 11.34 2.05 8.66
CA GLY A 175 11.85 1.10 9.64
C GLY A 175 11.30 -0.32 9.38
N LYS A 176 11.98 -1.34 9.93
CA LYS A 176 11.55 -2.74 9.78
C LYS A 176 10.11 -2.93 10.27
N HIS A 177 9.80 -2.47 11.48
CA HIS A 177 8.47 -2.61 12.08
C HIS A 177 7.39 -1.81 11.34
N GLU A 178 7.71 -0.63 10.81
CA GLU A 178 6.77 0.16 10.01
C GLU A 178 6.36 -0.59 8.74
N ASN A 179 7.32 -1.25 8.09
CA ASN A 179 7.04 -2.09 6.91
C ASN A 179 6.19 -3.30 7.26
N GLU A 180 6.48 -3.98 8.39
CA GLU A 180 5.69 -5.11 8.90
C GLU A 180 4.25 -4.69 9.21
N TYR A 181 4.04 -3.58 9.92
CA TYR A 181 2.70 -3.07 10.26
C TYR A 181 1.89 -2.70 9.03
N LEU A 182 2.51 -2.08 8.02
CA LEU A 182 1.83 -1.77 6.75
C LEU A 182 1.38 -3.04 6.02
N ALA A 183 2.24 -4.04 5.93
CA ALA A 183 1.92 -5.31 5.29
C ALA A 183 0.77 -6.03 6.04
N ASN A 184 0.88 -6.14 7.36
CA ASN A 184 -0.14 -6.78 8.20
C ASN A 184 -1.48 -6.04 8.12
N ALA A 185 -1.49 -4.70 8.19
CA ALA A 185 -2.71 -3.90 8.08
C ALA A 185 -3.46 -4.14 6.75
N LEU A 186 -2.74 -4.30 5.66
CA LEU A 186 -3.33 -4.60 4.35
C LEU A 186 -3.85 -6.05 4.26
N SER A 187 -3.24 -6.98 5.01
CA SER A 187 -3.62 -8.39 5.04
C SER A 187 -4.81 -8.68 5.97
N LEU A 188 -5.14 -7.80 6.93
CA LEU A 188 -6.25 -8.01 7.88
C LEU A 188 -7.61 -8.32 7.22
N ARG A 189 -7.81 -7.90 5.98
CA ARG A 189 -9.04 -8.19 5.25
C ARG A 189 -9.13 -9.63 4.78
N GLU A 190 -7.99 -10.28 4.59
CA GLU A 190 -7.90 -11.66 4.08
C GLU A 190 -7.87 -12.69 5.20
N ILE A 191 -7.40 -12.26 6.38
CA ILE A 191 -7.36 -13.10 7.57
C ILE A 191 -8.76 -13.15 8.18
N LYS A 192 -9.27 -14.37 8.40
CA LYS A 192 -10.57 -14.61 9.01
C LYS A 192 -10.44 -14.82 10.52
N THR A 193 -11.51 -14.55 11.27
CA THR A 193 -11.60 -14.77 12.72
C THR A 193 -11.23 -16.20 13.10
N GLN A 194 -11.61 -17.20 12.29
CA GLN A 194 -11.24 -18.62 12.50
C GLN A 194 -9.73 -18.89 12.57
N GLN A 195 -8.90 -17.98 12.13
CA GLN A 195 -7.44 -18.15 12.13
C GLN A 195 -6.80 -17.61 13.40
N ILE A 196 -7.53 -16.79 14.17
CA ILE A 196 -7.00 -16.06 15.32
C ILE A 196 -7.73 -16.32 16.65
N TYR A 197 -8.92 -16.92 16.64
CA TYR A 197 -9.68 -17.17 17.87
C TYR A 197 -9.06 -18.26 18.75
N THR A 198 -9.28 -18.19 20.05
CA THR A 198 -8.92 -19.21 21.00
C THR A 198 -10.00 -20.28 21.04
N PRO A 199 -9.69 -21.57 20.69
CA PRO A 199 -10.67 -22.64 20.65
C PRO A 199 -11.33 -22.93 22.01
N ARG A 200 -12.62 -23.25 22.00
CA ARG A 200 -13.43 -23.56 23.20
C ARG A 200 -12.76 -24.56 24.13
N SER A 201 -12.03 -25.55 23.60
CA SER A 201 -11.38 -26.59 24.38
C SER A 201 -10.29 -26.12 25.34
N VAL A 202 -9.80 -24.90 25.16
CA VAL A 202 -8.75 -24.28 26.00
C VAL A 202 -9.19 -23.03 26.71
N VAL A 203 -10.35 -22.47 26.35
CA VAL A 203 -10.93 -21.31 27.02
C VAL A 203 -11.29 -21.69 28.47
N HIS A 204 -10.76 -20.92 29.43
CA HIS A 204 -11.23 -21.01 30.81
C HIS A 204 -12.61 -20.35 30.90
N SER A 205 -13.61 -21.12 31.35
CA SER A 205 -14.99 -20.66 31.51
C SER A 205 -15.59 -21.19 32.82
N LEU A 206 -16.56 -20.48 33.37
CA LEU A 206 -17.25 -20.82 34.61
C LEU A 206 -18.68 -21.31 34.33
N SER A 207 -19.19 -22.20 35.20
CA SER A 207 -20.60 -22.54 35.18
C SER A 207 -21.41 -21.44 35.90
N GLU A 208 -22.58 -21.10 35.40
CA GLU A 208 -23.45 -20.07 35.95
C GLU A 208 -23.87 -20.34 37.42
N VAL A 209 -23.90 -21.61 37.82
CA VAL A 209 -24.26 -22.05 39.19
C VAL A 209 -23.09 -22.05 40.16
N THR A 210 -21.85 -21.89 39.68
CA THR A 210 -20.66 -21.77 40.53
C THR A 210 -20.78 -20.58 41.48
N THR A 211 -20.46 -20.72 42.75
CA THR A 211 -20.46 -19.61 43.72
C THR A 211 -19.24 -18.70 43.46
N VAL A 212 -19.38 -17.40 43.83
CA VAL A 212 -18.30 -16.41 43.66
C VAL A 212 -17.01 -16.87 44.40
N SER A 213 -17.13 -17.32 45.65
CA SER A 213 -15.96 -17.80 46.42
C SER A 213 -15.28 -18.97 45.72
N ASN A 214 -16.04 -19.98 45.26
CA ASN A 214 -15.45 -21.13 44.54
C ASN A 214 -14.81 -20.72 43.21
N ALA A 215 -15.39 -19.76 42.53
CA ALA A 215 -14.80 -19.22 41.28
C ALA A 215 -13.46 -18.51 41.53
N LEU A 216 -13.34 -17.76 42.63
CA LEU A 216 -12.11 -17.07 43.03
C LEU A 216 -11.04 -17.97 43.61
N ASP A 217 -11.41 -19.17 44.13
CA ASP A 217 -10.46 -20.19 44.59
C ASP A 217 -9.74 -20.86 43.41
N ASP A 218 -10.31 -20.86 42.23
CA ASP A 218 -9.63 -21.36 41.03
C ASP A 218 -8.53 -20.38 40.58
N GLU A 219 -7.28 -20.86 40.58
CA GLU A 219 -6.11 -20.09 40.21
C GLU A 219 -6.22 -19.54 38.76
N LYS A 220 -6.84 -20.28 37.83
CA LYS A 220 -7.06 -19.84 36.45
C LYS A 220 -8.00 -18.65 36.38
N THR A 221 -9.04 -18.60 37.20
CA THR A 221 -9.96 -17.46 37.25
C THR A 221 -9.23 -16.15 37.56
N ARG A 222 -8.16 -16.22 38.37
CA ARG A 222 -7.39 -15.01 38.74
C ARG A 222 -6.53 -14.46 37.59
N GLN A 223 -6.23 -15.26 36.59
CA GLN A 223 -5.38 -14.88 35.45
C GLN A 223 -6.15 -14.09 34.39
N PHE A 224 -7.48 -14.27 34.30
CA PHE A 224 -8.27 -13.67 33.24
C PHE A 224 -9.14 -12.52 33.75
N SER A 225 -9.13 -11.39 33.02
CA SER A 225 -9.97 -10.23 33.35
C SER A 225 -11.44 -10.43 33.00
N ARG A 226 -11.73 -11.25 31.97
CA ARG A 226 -13.06 -11.56 31.45
C ARG A 226 -13.20 -13.05 31.24
N ILE A 227 -14.21 -13.64 31.80
CA ILE A 227 -14.39 -15.08 31.83
C ILE A 227 -15.76 -15.42 31.26
N PRO A 228 -15.86 -16.18 30.17
CA PRO A 228 -17.11 -16.68 29.64
C PRO A 228 -17.83 -17.55 30.68
N VAL A 229 -19.16 -17.46 30.73
CA VAL A 229 -20.00 -18.21 31.65
C VAL A 229 -20.98 -19.03 30.82
N TYR A 230 -20.97 -20.37 31.01
CA TYR A 230 -21.89 -21.28 30.35
C TYR A 230 -23.11 -21.61 31.23
N ASP A 231 -24.25 -21.78 30.59
CA ASP A 231 -25.49 -22.20 31.20
C ASP A 231 -25.57 -23.74 31.34
N GLU A 232 -26.70 -24.23 31.84
CA GLU A 232 -26.96 -25.68 31.98
C GLU A 232 -26.95 -26.45 30.65
N THR A 233 -27.14 -25.75 29.53
CA THR A 233 -27.11 -26.34 28.18
C THR A 233 -25.67 -26.39 27.63
N GLY A 234 -24.73 -25.83 28.34
CA GLY A 234 -23.33 -25.73 27.94
C GLY A 234 -23.06 -24.64 26.91
N THR A 235 -23.95 -23.66 26.76
CA THR A 235 -23.80 -22.53 25.83
C THR A 235 -23.27 -21.30 26.57
N ASN A 236 -22.32 -20.59 25.95
CA ASN A 236 -21.78 -19.35 26.49
C ASN A 236 -22.57 -18.14 25.95
N HIS A 237 -23.47 -17.61 26.75
CA HIS A 237 -24.23 -16.40 26.42
C HIS A 237 -23.83 -15.20 27.26
N HIS A 238 -23.03 -15.43 28.29
CA HIS A 238 -22.68 -14.45 29.30
C HIS A 238 -21.19 -14.47 29.59
N MET A 239 -20.68 -13.39 30.13
CA MET A 239 -19.36 -13.28 30.72
C MET A 239 -19.43 -12.62 32.09
N VAL A 240 -18.44 -12.88 32.91
CA VAL A 240 -18.23 -12.17 34.17
C VAL A 240 -16.89 -11.46 34.15
N LEU A 241 -16.84 -10.27 34.74
CA LEU A 241 -15.58 -9.57 34.96
C LEU A 241 -14.99 -10.02 36.28
N ASN A 242 -13.73 -10.39 36.26
CA ASN A 242 -13.03 -10.85 37.48
C ASN A 242 -13.10 -9.82 38.62
N ARG A 243 -12.99 -8.52 38.30
CA ARG A 243 -13.14 -7.44 39.27
C ARG A 243 -14.51 -7.44 39.97
N ASP A 244 -15.57 -7.83 39.25
CA ASP A 244 -16.93 -7.84 39.78
C ASP A 244 -17.10 -9.02 40.76
N LEU A 245 -16.39 -10.15 40.54
CA LEU A 245 -16.31 -11.26 41.49
C LEU A 245 -15.56 -10.88 42.75
N TYR A 246 -14.42 -10.21 42.67
CA TYR A 246 -13.70 -9.72 43.85
C TYR A 246 -14.50 -8.70 44.63
N GLU A 247 -15.25 -7.83 43.97
CA GLU A 247 -16.12 -6.85 44.65
C GLU A 247 -17.28 -7.55 45.35
N ALA A 248 -17.88 -8.59 44.74
CA ALA A 248 -18.93 -9.40 45.36
C ALA A 248 -18.41 -10.14 46.61
N GLU A 249 -17.23 -10.74 46.52
CA GLU A 249 -16.58 -11.41 47.68
C GLU A 249 -16.32 -10.43 48.82
N ARG A 250 -15.78 -9.26 48.54
CA ARG A 250 -15.50 -8.20 49.52
C ARG A 250 -16.78 -7.69 50.20
N GLN A 251 -17.93 -7.76 49.52
CA GLN A 251 -19.24 -7.38 50.07
C GLN A 251 -19.91 -8.53 50.85
N GLY A 252 -19.25 -9.64 51.06
CA GLY A 252 -19.80 -10.82 51.76
C GLY A 252 -20.86 -11.58 50.93
N ARG A 253 -20.81 -11.46 49.59
CA ARG A 253 -21.74 -12.13 48.66
C ARG A 253 -21.06 -13.34 47.98
N GLY A 254 -20.07 -13.94 48.59
CA GLY A 254 -19.29 -15.06 48.08
C GLY A 254 -20.12 -16.32 47.83
N ASP A 255 -21.16 -16.58 48.60
CA ASP A 255 -22.05 -17.74 48.46
C ASP A 255 -23.04 -17.60 47.27
N LEU A 256 -23.15 -16.43 46.66
CA LEU A 256 -24.06 -16.21 45.52
C LEU A 256 -23.49 -16.82 44.25
N PRO A 257 -24.37 -17.31 43.35
CA PRO A 257 -23.92 -17.85 42.05
C PRO A 257 -23.42 -16.75 41.13
N VAL A 258 -22.39 -17.08 40.34
CA VAL A 258 -21.74 -16.20 39.35
C VAL A 258 -22.76 -15.59 38.39
N LYS A 259 -23.84 -16.30 38.06
CA LYS A 259 -24.95 -15.83 37.22
C LYS A 259 -25.44 -14.42 37.57
N GLN A 260 -25.44 -14.05 38.87
CA GLN A 260 -25.94 -12.74 39.31
C GLN A 260 -25.04 -11.56 38.94
N PHE A 261 -23.79 -11.85 38.53
CA PHE A 261 -22.75 -10.87 38.20
C PHE A 261 -22.38 -10.88 36.72
N THR A 262 -23.10 -11.67 35.90
CA THR A 262 -22.80 -11.80 34.47
C THR A 262 -23.36 -10.66 33.65
N LYS A 263 -22.72 -10.44 32.52
CA LYS A 263 -23.16 -9.57 31.41
C LYS A 263 -23.29 -10.40 30.14
N THR A 264 -24.17 -9.95 29.23
CA THR A 264 -24.26 -10.57 27.91
C THR A 264 -22.93 -10.42 27.15
N ILE A 265 -22.57 -11.43 26.40
CA ILE A 265 -21.43 -11.40 25.47
C ILE A 265 -21.95 -11.53 24.05
N ASP A 266 -21.48 -10.65 23.18
CA ASP A 266 -21.86 -10.65 21.77
C ASP A 266 -21.14 -11.73 20.99
N ARG A 267 -21.68 -12.06 19.82
CA ARG A 267 -21.19 -13.13 18.94
C ARG A 267 -20.70 -12.59 17.62
N VAL A 268 -19.71 -13.24 17.05
CA VAL A 268 -19.18 -12.97 15.72
C VAL A 268 -18.98 -14.25 14.93
N SER A 269 -19.18 -14.20 13.62
CA SER A 269 -18.94 -15.34 12.75
C SER A 269 -17.46 -15.66 12.64
N GLU A 270 -17.10 -16.94 12.58
CA GLU A 270 -15.75 -17.42 12.29
C GLU A 270 -15.21 -16.95 10.94
N ASP A 271 -16.12 -16.70 9.97
CA ASP A 271 -15.77 -16.21 8.63
C ASP A 271 -15.55 -14.70 8.55
N LEU A 272 -15.80 -13.95 9.64
CA LEU A 272 -15.64 -12.49 9.67
C LEU A 272 -14.17 -12.11 9.47
N PRO A 273 -13.84 -11.24 8.50
CA PRO A 273 -12.47 -10.71 8.36
C PRO A 273 -12.00 -9.95 9.59
N VAL A 274 -10.74 -10.13 9.99
CA VAL A 274 -10.16 -9.47 11.18
C VAL A 274 -10.25 -7.95 11.11
N GLN A 275 -10.19 -7.37 9.91
CA GLN A 275 -10.42 -5.94 9.71
C GLN A 275 -11.82 -5.50 10.20
N GLN A 276 -12.86 -6.30 9.92
CA GLN A 276 -14.22 -6.00 10.35
C GLN A 276 -14.41 -6.32 11.83
N LEU A 277 -13.81 -7.42 12.31
CA LEU A 277 -13.78 -7.78 13.71
C LEU A 277 -13.21 -6.64 14.58
N LEU A 278 -12.09 -6.04 14.17
CA LEU A 278 -11.50 -4.89 14.86
C LEU A 278 -12.47 -3.69 14.89
N GLN A 279 -13.22 -3.46 13.82
CA GLN A 279 -14.25 -2.42 13.80
C GLN A 279 -15.42 -2.73 14.75
N CYS A 280 -15.81 -4.02 14.91
CA CYS A 280 -16.82 -4.44 15.87
C CYS A 280 -16.35 -4.14 17.29
N PHE A 281 -15.13 -4.50 17.66
CA PHE A 281 -14.56 -4.18 18.98
C PHE A 281 -14.61 -2.68 19.27
N LEU A 282 -14.16 -1.85 18.32
CA LEU A 282 -14.12 -0.39 18.50
C LEU A 282 -15.51 0.25 18.56
N LYS A 283 -16.47 -0.23 17.75
CA LYS A 283 -17.83 0.35 17.69
C LYS A 283 -18.68 -0.02 18.90
N GLN A 284 -18.56 -1.25 19.37
CA GLN A 284 -19.35 -1.77 20.49
C GLN A 284 -18.67 -1.52 21.84
N SER A 285 -17.39 -1.09 21.85
CA SER A 285 -16.57 -0.93 23.06
C SER A 285 -16.44 -2.21 23.87
N GLU A 286 -16.49 -3.35 23.18
CA GLU A 286 -16.29 -4.66 23.76
C GLU A 286 -14.84 -5.11 23.60
N HIS A 287 -14.41 -6.10 24.39
CA HIS A 287 -13.04 -6.63 24.36
C HIS A 287 -12.98 -8.13 24.09
N ILE A 288 -14.12 -8.80 24.07
CA ILE A 288 -14.24 -10.24 23.86
C ILE A 288 -15.55 -10.53 23.13
N PHE A 289 -15.50 -11.44 22.18
CA PHE A 289 -16.67 -12.02 21.51
C PHE A 289 -16.63 -13.53 21.55
N ILE A 290 -17.80 -14.16 21.55
CA ILE A 290 -17.92 -15.59 21.21
C ILE A 290 -17.83 -15.72 19.70
N VAL A 291 -17.06 -16.69 19.24
CA VAL A 291 -16.96 -17.06 17.83
C VAL A 291 -17.95 -18.20 17.56
N GLU A 292 -18.81 -18.01 16.57
CA GLU A 292 -19.76 -19.03 16.14
C GLU A 292 -19.48 -19.49 14.71
N ASP A 293 -19.74 -20.77 14.46
CA ASP A 293 -19.70 -21.36 13.12
C ASP A 293 -20.95 -20.97 12.30
N SER A 294 -21.04 -21.49 11.07
CA SER A 294 -22.18 -21.27 10.17
C SER A 294 -23.50 -21.90 10.67
N PHE A 295 -23.43 -22.76 11.70
CA PHE A 295 -24.59 -23.44 12.31
C PHE A 295 -25.00 -22.80 13.65
N GLY A 296 -24.27 -21.76 14.10
CA GLY A 296 -24.51 -21.05 15.37
C GLY A 296 -23.93 -21.80 16.60
N GLN A 297 -22.98 -22.72 16.38
CA GLN A 297 -22.27 -23.39 17.48
C GLN A 297 -21.09 -22.55 17.96
N ASP A 298 -20.84 -22.61 19.29
CA ASP A 298 -19.74 -21.89 19.92
C ASP A 298 -18.41 -22.62 19.64
N GLU A 299 -17.56 -22.03 18.83
CA GLU A 299 -16.23 -22.52 18.49
C GLU A 299 -15.16 -22.07 19.48
N GLY A 300 -15.33 -20.89 20.06
CA GLY A 300 -14.38 -20.34 21.02
C GLY A 300 -14.59 -18.87 21.30
N VAL A 301 -13.54 -18.18 21.68
CA VAL A 301 -13.55 -16.75 21.95
C VAL A 301 -12.47 -16.04 21.12
N VAL A 302 -12.74 -14.78 20.80
CA VAL A 302 -11.74 -13.88 20.20
C VAL A 302 -11.72 -12.58 20.99
N THR A 303 -10.53 -12.08 21.26
CA THR A 303 -10.30 -10.85 22.02
C THR A 303 -9.82 -9.71 21.14
N LEU A 304 -9.86 -8.50 21.66
CA LEU A 304 -9.29 -7.32 21.00
C LEU A 304 -7.77 -7.49 20.86
N GLU A 305 -7.14 -8.13 21.85
CA GLU A 305 -5.73 -8.45 21.87
C GLU A 305 -5.34 -9.30 20.65
N ASP A 306 -6.07 -10.40 20.36
CA ASP A 306 -5.82 -11.27 19.19
C ASP A 306 -5.85 -10.47 17.86
N ALA A 307 -6.80 -9.55 17.73
CA ALA A 307 -6.91 -8.72 16.55
C ALA A 307 -5.75 -7.70 16.43
N ILE A 308 -5.27 -7.16 17.55
CA ILE A 308 -4.12 -6.24 17.60
C ILE A 308 -2.82 -7.00 17.34
N GLU A 309 -2.64 -8.18 17.89
CA GLU A 309 -1.49 -9.06 17.65
C GLU A 309 -1.35 -9.40 16.17
N THR A 310 -2.46 -9.70 15.51
CA THR A 310 -2.50 -9.92 14.07
C THR A 310 -2.03 -8.68 13.29
N LEU A 311 -2.40 -7.48 13.72
CA LEU A 311 -1.92 -6.23 13.13
C LEU A 311 -0.43 -5.98 13.39
N LEU A 312 0.03 -6.25 14.61
CA LEU A 312 1.44 -6.06 15.00
C LEU A 312 2.36 -7.16 14.46
N GLY A 313 1.80 -8.34 14.11
CA GLY A 313 2.55 -9.50 13.65
C GLY A 313 3.38 -10.16 14.75
N ARG A 314 2.98 -9.98 16.01
CA ARG A 314 3.63 -10.55 17.19
C ARG A 314 2.67 -10.64 18.36
N GLU A 315 2.87 -11.63 19.21
CA GLU A 315 2.14 -11.83 20.45
C GLU A 315 2.41 -10.68 21.45
N ILE A 316 1.37 -10.29 22.17
CA ILE A 316 1.44 -9.37 23.30
C ILE A 316 1.51 -10.24 24.55
N VAL A 317 2.71 -10.44 25.07
CA VAL A 317 2.93 -11.27 26.27
C VAL A 317 2.65 -10.44 27.51
N ASP A 318 1.72 -10.92 28.37
CA ASP A 318 1.45 -10.33 29.68
C ASP A 318 2.40 -10.91 30.74
N GLU A 319 2.61 -10.18 31.83
CA GLU A 319 3.49 -10.58 32.96
C GLU A 319 3.08 -11.91 33.60
N SER A 320 1.81 -12.32 33.43
CA SER A 320 1.23 -13.55 33.98
C SER A 320 1.19 -14.73 33.01
N ASP A 321 1.58 -14.54 31.74
CA ASP A 321 1.49 -15.60 30.74
C ASP A 321 2.57 -16.67 30.93
N THR A 322 2.09 -17.88 31.18
CA THR A 322 2.96 -19.07 31.29
C THR A 322 3.23 -19.74 29.95
N VAL A 323 2.47 -19.39 28.91
CA VAL A 323 2.57 -19.91 27.54
C VAL A 323 2.44 -18.72 26.58
N GLU A 324 3.47 -18.49 25.76
CA GLU A 324 3.53 -17.36 24.82
C GLU A 324 2.44 -17.40 23.76
N ASP A 325 1.95 -18.59 23.36
CA ASP A 325 0.90 -18.77 22.34
C ASP A 325 0.03 -19.98 22.70
N LEU A 326 -1.17 -19.72 23.21
CA LEU A 326 -2.18 -20.74 23.52
C LEU A 326 -2.65 -21.48 22.27
N GLN A 327 -2.74 -20.79 21.12
CA GLN A 327 -3.20 -21.39 19.86
C GLN A 327 -2.15 -22.37 19.29
N ALA A 328 -0.87 -21.98 19.33
CA ALA A 328 0.23 -22.85 18.90
C ALA A 328 0.32 -24.11 19.79
N SER A 329 0.14 -23.96 21.11
CA SER A 329 0.17 -25.07 22.05
C SER A 329 -0.97 -26.08 21.79
N VAL A 330 -2.15 -25.61 21.38
CA VAL A 330 -3.30 -26.46 21.02
C VAL A 330 -3.03 -27.19 19.71
N LYS A 331 -2.57 -26.49 18.68
CA LYS A 331 -2.23 -27.11 17.39
C LYS A 331 -1.15 -28.19 17.54
N GLU A 332 -0.20 -27.99 18.43
CA GLU A 332 0.85 -28.95 18.73
C GLU A 332 0.31 -30.18 19.50
N LYS A 333 -0.56 -29.98 20.49
CA LYS A 333 -1.25 -31.06 21.20
C LYS A 333 -2.11 -31.93 20.27
N TYR A 334 -2.86 -31.31 19.35
CA TYR A 334 -3.66 -32.08 18.37
C TYR A 334 -2.76 -32.81 17.38
N ARG A 335 -1.67 -32.22 16.95
CA ARG A 335 -0.72 -32.87 16.03
C ARG A 335 0.00 -34.07 16.69
N ASN A 336 0.27 -33.99 17.98
CA ASN A 336 0.88 -35.09 18.73
C ASN A 336 -0.11 -36.22 19.00
N ARG A 337 -1.38 -35.93 19.35
CA ARG A 337 -2.44 -36.94 19.49
C ARG A 337 -2.69 -37.71 18.18
N THR A 338 -2.73 -37.04 17.05
CA THR A 338 -2.91 -37.71 15.74
C THR A 338 -1.70 -38.50 15.27
N ARG A 339 -0.55 -38.33 15.91
CA ARG A 339 0.66 -39.18 15.71
C ARG A 339 0.62 -40.43 16.58
N ASP A 340 0.22 -40.29 17.82
CA ASP A 340 0.12 -41.43 18.79
C ASP A 340 -1.01 -42.41 18.43
N ASP A 341 -2.06 -41.98 17.71
CA ASP A 341 -3.15 -42.81 17.20
C ASP A 341 -2.78 -43.56 15.90
N LYS A 342 -1.59 -43.36 15.33
CA LYS A 342 -1.13 -44.00 14.07
C LYS A 342 0.03 -44.98 14.27
N ASP A 343 0.58 -45.09 15.46
CA ASP A 343 1.57 -46.10 15.89
C ASP A 343 0.88 -47.15 16.76
#